data_2710d5a25d12bfa5faf5c58550f5dda1
#
_entry.id   2710d5a25d12bfa5faf5c58550f5dda1
#
_cell.length_a   1.000
_cell.length_b   1.000
_cell.length_c   1.000
_cell.angle_alpha   90.00
_cell.angle_beta   90.00
_cell.angle_gamma   90.00
#
_symmetry.space_group_name_H-M   'P 1'
#
loop_
_entity.id
_entity.type
_entity.pdbx_description
1 polymer ?
#
loop_
_entity_poly.entity_id
_entity_poly.type
_entity_poly.pdbx_seq_one_letter_code
_entity_poly.pdbx_strand_id
1 'polypeptide(L)'
;DAPVIADILPEFMKFCEGCVMVAHNADFDMSFIKKNCQRLDIPCKPTIVDTVALARVLLPNLNRFKLDTVAKALGVSLENHHRAVDDAGCTAEIFVKFIEMLRERGMSTLDEVNAMGTSSVQNVQKMPTYHAIILATCDQGRTNLYKLISLAHIKYYHRRPRIPKSEFIRYRAVSYTHLTLPT
;
A
#
# COMPACT_ATOMS: atom_id res chain seq x y z
N ASP A 1 -24.64 18.77 15.29
CA ASP A 1 -24.88 18.27 13.95
C ASP A 1 -23.61 18.46 13.12
N ALA A 2 -23.06 17.37 12.61
CA ALA A 2 -21.87 17.42 11.76
C ALA A 2 -22.28 17.88 10.33
N PRO A 3 -21.46 18.71 9.65
CA PRO A 3 -21.73 19.11 8.28
C PRO A 3 -21.68 17.89 7.34
N VAL A 4 -22.39 17.97 6.23
CA VAL A 4 -22.40 16.86 5.26
C VAL A 4 -21.12 16.83 4.43
N ILE A 5 -20.78 15.65 3.93
CA ILE A 5 -19.53 15.43 3.19
C ILE A 5 -19.40 16.33 1.95
N ALA A 6 -20.53 16.70 1.32
CA ALA A 6 -20.53 17.57 0.15
C ALA A 6 -20.02 18.98 0.44
N ASP A 7 -20.22 19.47 1.68
CA ASP A 7 -19.78 20.80 2.08
C ASP A 7 -18.29 20.82 2.45
N ILE A 8 -17.79 19.72 3.04
CA ILE A 8 -16.43 19.66 3.58
C ILE A 8 -15.41 19.19 2.53
N LEU A 9 -15.79 18.22 1.70
CA LEU A 9 -14.83 17.55 0.83
C LEU A 9 -14.10 18.49 -0.14
N PRO A 10 -14.73 19.52 -0.75
CA PRO A 10 -14.03 20.49 -1.60
C PRO A 10 -12.92 21.25 -0.84
N GLU A 11 -13.22 21.71 0.37
CA GLU A 11 -12.24 22.41 1.21
C GLU A 11 -11.12 21.48 1.67
N PHE A 12 -11.46 20.24 2.06
CA PHE A 12 -10.48 19.23 2.42
C PHE A 12 -9.54 18.90 1.27
N MET A 13 -10.06 18.72 0.05
CA MET A 13 -9.21 18.44 -1.13
C MET A 13 -8.30 19.62 -1.46
N LYS A 14 -8.79 20.85 -1.31
CA LYS A 14 -7.99 22.07 -1.47
C LYS A 14 -6.90 22.17 -0.39
N PHE A 15 -7.21 21.83 0.86
CA PHE A 15 -6.23 21.77 1.95
C PHE A 15 -5.11 20.76 1.69
N CYS A 16 -5.44 19.62 1.06
CA CYS A 16 -4.49 18.58 0.72
C CYS A 16 -3.71 18.83 -0.57
N GLU A 17 -3.98 19.92 -1.29
CA GLU A 17 -3.34 20.20 -2.57
C GLU A 17 -1.82 20.38 -2.41
N GLY A 18 -1.04 19.68 -3.25
CA GLY A 18 0.42 19.69 -3.17
C GLY A 18 1.02 18.92 -2.00
N CYS A 19 0.19 18.28 -1.16
CA CYS A 19 0.63 17.49 -0.01
C CYS A 19 0.64 15.99 -0.31
N VAL A 20 1.46 15.25 0.47
CA VAL A 20 1.40 13.80 0.56
C VAL A 20 0.46 13.44 1.69
N MET A 21 -0.60 12.70 1.40
CA MET A 21 -1.53 12.21 2.41
C MET A 21 -0.96 10.96 3.08
N VAL A 22 -0.96 10.95 4.40
CA VAL A 22 -0.45 9.82 5.19
C VAL A 22 -1.58 9.22 5.99
N ALA A 23 -1.77 7.91 5.90
CA ALA A 23 -2.77 7.21 6.69
C ALA A 23 -2.30 5.81 7.12
N HIS A 24 -2.96 5.25 8.13
CA HIS A 24 -2.69 3.89 8.60
C HIS A 24 -3.72 2.91 8.03
N ASN A 25 -3.35 2.09 7.06
CA ASN A 25 -4.25 1.32 6.19
C ASN A 25 -5.02 2.24 5.22
N ALA A 26 -4.25 3.04 4.48
CA ALA A 26 -4.72 4.15 3.66
C ALA A 26 -5.80 3.79 2.63
N ASP A 27 -5.84 2.55 2.13
CA ASP A 27 -6.86 2.11 1.17
C ASP A 27 -8.28 2.23 1.75
N PHE A 28 -8.43 2.02 3.06
CA PHE A 28 -9.72 2.14 3.74
C PHE A 28 -10.24 3.58 3.66
N ASP A 29 -9.47 4.55 4.16
CA ASP A 29 -9.87 5.96 4.18
C ASP A 29 -10.03 6.52 2.78
N MET A 30 -9.09 6.20 1.90
CA MET A 30 -9.11 6.65 0.51
C MET A 30 -10.26 6.08 -0.31
N SER A 31 -10.80 4.93 0.05
CA SER A 31 -11.98 4.36 -0.60
C SER A 31 -13.20 5.28 -0.44
N PHE A 32 -13.39 5.86 0.75
CA PHE A 32 -14.48 6.81 1.03
C PHE A 32 -14.24 8.14 0.34
N ILE A 33 -13.03 8.69 0.43
CA ILE A 33 -12.68 9.97 -0.21
C ILE A 33 -12.88 9.89 -1.72
N LYS A 34 -12.29 8.87 -2.38
CA LYS A 34 -12.41 8.68 -3.83
C LYS A 34 -13.86 8.53 -4.29
N LYS A 35 -14.66 7.72 -3.56
CA LYS A 35 -16.07 7.52 -3.89
C LYS A 35 -16.88 8.82 -3.80
N ASN A 36 -16.65 9.63 -2.78
CA ASN A 36 -17.36 10.90 -2.63
C ASN A 36 -16.84 11.97 -3.60
N CYS A 37 -15.54 12.01 -3.89
CA CYS A 37 -15.01 12.87 -4.96
C CYS A 37 -15.66 12.52 -6.31
N GLN A 38 -15.80 11.24 -6.63
CA GLN A 38 -16.47 10.79 -7.86
C GLN A 38 -17.94 11.23 -7.90
N ARG A 39 -18.66 11.15 -6.77
CA ARG A 39 -20.07 11.58 -6.69
C ARG A 39 -20.25 13.09 -6.84
N LEU A 40 -19.26 13.87 -6.45
CA LEU A 40 -19.29 15.35 -6.48
C LEU A 40 -18.51 15.92 -7.66
N ASP A 41 -18.03 15.09 -8.58
CA ASP A 41 -17.21 15.46 -9.74
C ASP A 41 -15.95 16.26 -9.36
N ILE A 42 -15.34 15.91 -8.23
CA ILE A 42 -14.10 16.52 -7.73
C ILE A 42 -12.90 15.70 -8.20
N PRO A 43 -11.88 16.30 -8.86
CA PRO A 43 -10.64 15.61 -9.21
C PRO A 43 -9.94 15.06 -7.96
N CYS A 44 -9.60 13.75 -7.95
CA CYS A 44 -9.00 13.10 -6.80
C CYS A 44 -7.83 12.18 -7.23
N LYS A 45 -6.61 12.73 -7.22
CA LYS A 45 -5.38 11.99 -7.52
C LYS A 45 -4.29 12.32 -6.48
N PRO A 46 -4.53 12.11 -5.19
CA PRO A 46 -3.54 12.44 -4.17
C PRO A 46 -2.36 11.45 -4.20
N THR A 47 -1.19 11.95 -3.84
CA THR A 47 -0.07 11.09 -3.45
C THR A 47 -0.32 10.57 -2.04
N ILE A 48 -0.20 9.26 -1.85
CA ILE A 48 -0.58 8.60 -0.59
C ILE A 48 0.58 7.76 -0.08
N VAL A 49 0.85 7.85 1.22
CA VAL A 49 1.76 6.96 1.95
C VAL A 49 0.96 6.17 2.98
N ASP A 50 1.07 4.84 2.92
CA ASP A 50 0.46 3.94 3.89
C ASP A 50 1.49 3.53 4.94
N THR A 51 1.26 3.91 6.19
CA THR A 51 2.14 3.56 7.31
C THR A 51 2.13 2.07 7.63
N VAL A 52 1.08 1.31 7.27
CA VAL A 52 1.08 -0.17 7.38
C VAL A 52 2.07 -0.77 6.39
N ALA A 53 2.12 -0.24 5.16
CA ALA A 53 3.08 -0.70 4.16
C ALA A 53 4.52 -0.41 4.60
N LEU A 54 4.80 0.79 5.13
CA LEU A 54 6.09 1.15 5.68
C LEU A 54 6.45 0.27 6.89
N ALA A 55 5.51 0.05 7.82
CA ALA A 55 5.74 -0.77 9.00
C ALA A 55 6.16 -2.20 8.65
N ARG A 56 5.59 -2.78 7.60
CA ARG A 56 5.96 -4.14 7.14
C ARG A 56 7.42 -4.24 6.70
N VAL A 57 7.98 -3.16 6.20
CA VAL A 57 9.36 -3.10 5.71
C VAL A 57 10.32 -2.66 6.80
N LEU A 58 9.93 -1.65 7.58
CA LEU A 58 10.78 -1.05 8.61
C LEU A 58 10.83 -1.86 9.90
N LEU A 59 9.74 -2.57 10.23
CA LEU A 59 9.56 -3.37 11.44
C LEU A 59 9.31 -4.86 11.11
N PRO A 60 10.26 -5.56 10.49
CA PRO A 60 10.06 -6.93 9.97
C PRO A 60 9.74 -7.96 11.06
N ASN A 61 10.07 -7.66 12.31
CA ASN A 61 9.85 -8.55 13.45
C ASN A 61 8.43 -8.49 14.02
N LEU A 62 7.59 -7.54 13.57
CA LEU A 62 6.20 -7.48 13.99
C LEU A 62 5.35 -8.51 13.24
N ASN A 63 4.47 -9.17 14.00
CA ASN A 63 3.50 -10.13 13.46
C ASN A 63 2.16 -9.47 13.09
N ARG A 64 1.87 -8.31 13.65
CA ARG A 64 0.62 -7.55 13.43
C ARG A 64 0.96 -6.07 13.24
N PHE A 65 0.22 -5.41 12.36
CA PHE A 65 0.46 -4.02 11.98
C PHE A 65 -0.78 -3.15 12.24
N LYS A 66 -1.47 -3.39 13.36
CA LYS A 66 -2.50 -2.48 13.86
C LYS A 66 -1.83 -1.22 14.41
N LEU A 67 -2.56 -0.10 14.43
CA LEU A 67 -2.04 1.20 14.88
C LEU A 67 -1.44 1.11 16.30
N ASP A 68 -2.16 0.51 17.23
CA ASP A 68 -1.72 0.27 18.60
C ASP A 68 -0.42 -0.54 18.71
N THR A 69 -0.31 -1.58 17.88
CA THR A 69 0.86 -2.45 17.86
C THR A 69 2.09 -1.74 17.33
N VAL A 70 1.93 -0.95 16.27
CA VAL A 70 3.01 -0.16 15.65
C VAL A 70 3.42 0.99 16.58
N ALA A 71 2.46 1.70 17.16
CA ALA A 71 2.71 2.76 18.13
C ALA A 71 3.55 2.24 19.31
N LYS A 72 3.12 1.13 19.92
CA LYS A 72 3.86 0.50 21.02
C LYS A 72 5.28 0.10 20.64
N ALA A 73 5.49 -0.44 19.43
CA ALA A 73 6.80 -0.85 18.96
C ALA A 73 7.76 0.32 18.75
N LEU A 74 7.22 1.51 18.46
CA LEU A 74 7.98 2.74 18.22
C LEU A 74 8.04 3.66 19.46
N GLY A 75 7.42 3.27 20.57
CA GLY A 75 7.35 4.09 21.77
C GLY A 75 6.46 5.33 21.63
N VAL A 76 5.49 5.29 20.71
CA VAL A 76 4.50 6.36 20.49
C VAL A 76 3.32 6.13 21.43
N SER A 77 2.91 7.19 22.15
CA SER A 77 1.73 7.14 23.03
C SER A 77 0.45 7.15 22.20
N LEU A 78 -0.51 6.33 22.57
CA LEU A 78 -1.84 6.33 21.99
C LEU A 78 -2.85 6.46 23.14
N GLU A 79 -3.15 7.71 23.50
CA GLU A 79 -4.18 8.04 24.46
C GLU A 79 -5.54 8.11 23.75
N ASN A 80 -6.60 7.65 24.39
CA ASN A 80 -7.98 7.67 23.88
C ASN A 80 -8.21 6.99 22.51
N HIS A 81 -7.81 5.73 22.41
CA HIS A 81 -8.07 4.87 21.25
C HIS A 81 -9.52 5.02 20.74
N HIS A 82 -9.69 5.10 19.42
CA HIS A 82 -10.97 5.26 18.70
C HIS A 82 -11.52 6.68 18.56
N ARG A 83 -10.74 7.71 18.87
CA ARG A 83 -11.04 9.06 18.43
C ARG A 83 -10.23 9.36 17.17
N ALA A 84 -10.89 9.73 16.08
CA ALA A 84 -10.26 9.97 14.79
C ALA A 84 -9.06 10.95 14.84
N VAL A 85 -9.15 11.97 15.69
CA VAL A 85 -8.08 12.96 15.90
C VAL A 85 -6.87 12.33 16.58
N ASP A 86 -7.10 11.50 17.63
CA ASP A 86 -6.02 10.86 18.39
C ASP A 86 -5.34 9.77 17.54
N ASP A 87 -6.11 9.01 16.75
CA ASP A 87 -5.58 8.03 15.79
C ASP A 87 -4.77 8.70 14.68
N ALA A 88 -5.22 9.87 14.19
CA ALA A 88 -4.49 10.66 13.20
C ALA A 88 -3.19 11.24 13.79
N GLY A 89 -3.22 11.77 15.02
CA GLY A 89 -2.04 12.25 15.75
C GLY A 89 -1.01 11.14 15.93
N CYS A 90 -1.45 9.98 16.42
CA CYS A 90 -0.59 8.80 16.57
C CYS A 90 0.02 8.37 15.22
N THR A 91 -0.78 8.37 14.14
CA THR A 91 -0.28 8.06 12.80
C THR A 91 0.79 9.05 12.33
N ALA A 92 0.64 10.33 12.64
CA ALA A 92 1.62 11.36 12.33
C ALA A 92 2.95 11.13 13.09
N GLU A 93 2.88 10.84 14.38
CA GLU A 93 4.07 10.53 15.19
C GLU A 93 4.79 9.26 14.71
N ILE A 94 4.04 8.19 14.38
CA ILE A 94 4.57 6.98 13.76
C ILE A 94 5.29 7.32 12.45
N PHE A 95 4.69 8.18 11.61
CA PHE A 95 5.28 8.56 10.35
C PHE A 95 6.57 9.36 10.53
N VAL A 96 6.66 10.25 11.52
CA VAL A 96 7.90 10.95 11.88
C VAL A 96 9.00 9.96 12.25
N LYS A 97 8.69 8.95 13.08
CA LYS A 97 9.63 7.87 13.41
C LYS A 97 10.09 7.08 12.19
N PHE A 98 9.18 6.80 11.27
CA PHE A 98 9.55 6.15 10.01
C PHE A 98 10.45 7.00 9.12
N ILE A 99 10.25 8.33 9.08
CA ILE A 99 11.16 9.25 8.37
C ILE A 99 12.57 9.19 8.98
N GLU A 100 12.69 9.20 10.31
CA GLU A 100 13.96 9.04 11.00
C GLU A 100 14.65 7.73 10.58
N MET A 101 13.96 6.60 10.66
CA MET A 101 14.48 5.29 10.26
C MET A 101 14.87 5.20 8.77
N LEU A 102 14.11 5.88 7.89
CA LEU A 102 14.43 5.93 6.46
C LEU A 102 15.67 6.75 6.19
N ARG A 103 15.83 7.90 6.88
CA ARG A 103 17.03 8.75 6.79
C ARG A 103 18.28 8.03 7.27
N GLU A 104 18.19 7.28 8.36
CA GLU A 104 19.30 6.43 8.85
C GLU A 104 19.73 5.37 7.84
N ARG A 105 18.80 4.94 6.94
CA ARG A 105 19.08 4.03 5.82
C ARG A 105 19.52 4.75 4.54
N GLY A 106 19.73 6.06 4.59
CA GLY A 106 20.15 6.88 3.44
C GLY A 106 19.05 7.16 2.43
N MET A 107 17.76 7.01 2.81
CA MET A 107 16.61 7.24 1.92
C MET A 107 16.01 8.62 2.20
N SER A 108 15.85 9.42 1.16
CA SER A 108 15.35 10.80 1.24
C SER A 108 14.19 11.10 0.28
N THR A 109 13.91 10.19 -0.65
CA THR A 109 12.87 10.36 -1.66
C THR A 109 11.82 9.24 -1.64
N LEU A 110 10.61 9.54 -2.12
CA LEU A 110 9.55 8.53 -2.25
C LEU A 110 9.92 7.41 -3.23
N ASP A 111 10.71 7.71 -4.26
CA ASP A 111 11.15 6.70 -5.22
C ASP A 111 12.10 5.69 -4.60
N GLU A 112 13.01 6.13 -3.74
CA GLU A 112 13.90 5.25 -2.95
C GLU A 112 13.09 4.35 -2.00
N VAL A 113 12.10 4.92 -1.32
CA VAL A 113 11.18 4.19 -0.44
C VAL A 113 10.38 3.14 -1.21
N ASN A 114 9.85 3.49 -2.38
CA ASN A 114 9.14 2.57 -3.26
C ASN A 114 10.05 1.43 -3.74
N ALA A 115 11.29 1.73 -4.13
CA ALA A 115 12.28 0.74 -4.53
C ALA A 115 12.61 -0.25 -3.41
N MET A 116 12.68 0.21 -2.15
CA MET A 116 12.91 -0.64 -0.99
C MET A 116 11.78 -1.68 -0.81
N GLY A 117 10.53 -1.28 -0.98
CA GLY A 117 9.35 -2.15 -0.84
C GLY A 117 9.29 -3.29 -1.87
N THR A 118 9.89 -3.08 -3.05
CA THR A 118 9.88 -4.06 -4.15
C THR A 118 11.07 -5.02 -4.15
N SER A 119 12.12 -4.73 -3.40
CA SER A 119 13.45 -5.35 -3.58
C SER A 119 13.65 -6.68 -2.84
N SER A 120 12.85 -7.04 -1.84
CA SER A 120 13.08 -8.27 -1.08
C SER A 120 11.99 -9.33 -1.26
N VAL A 121 12.41 -10.58 -1.47
CA VAL A 121 11.52 -11.75 -1.51
C VAL A 121 10.71 -11.87 -0.22
N GLN A 122 11.32 -11.57 0.92
CA GLN A 122 10.69 -11.61 2.24
C GLN A 122 9.55 -10.59 2.38
N ASN A 123 9.68 -9.42 1.76
CA ASN A 123 8.63 -8.42 1.75
C ASN A 123 7.43 -8.87 0.93
N VAL A 124 7.67 -9.43 -0.26
CA VAL A 124 6.61 -10.01 -1.11
C VAL A 124 5.83 -11.10 -0.39
N GLN A 125 6.51 -11.92 0.41
CA GLN A 125 5.88 -12.99 1.19
C GLN A 125 4.93 -12.48 2.28
N LYS A 126 5.14 -11.27 2.80
CA LYS A 126 4.32 -10.66 3.87
C LYS A 126 3.23 -9.72 3.34
N MET A 127 3.27 -9.34 2.06
CA MET A 127 2.28 -8.44 1.47
C MET A 127 0.89 -9.06 1.34
N PRO A 128 -0.19 -8.25 1.29
CA PRO A 128 -1.52 -8.71 0.90
C PRO A 128 -1.47 -9.36 -0.48
N THR A 129 -2.33 -10.35 -0.71
CA THR A 129 -2.43 -11.03 -2.02
C THR A 129 -3.82 -10.86 -2.59
N TYR A 130 -3.87 -10.66 -3.89
CA TYR A 130 -5.08 -10.61 -4.68
C TYR A 130 -5.13 -11.83 -5.59
N HIS A 131 -6.33 -12.23 -5.98
CA HIS A 131 -6.51 -13.27 -6.99
C HIS A 131 -6.38 -12.65 -8.39
N ALA A 132 -5.69 -13.34 -9.28
CA ALA A 132 -5.59 -12.96 -10.67
C ALA A 132 -5.81 -14.19 -11.54
N ILE A 133 -6.63 -14.04 -12.59
CA ILE A 133 -6.81 -15.06 -13.62
C ILE A 133 -5.94 -14.67 -14.80
N ILE A 134 -5.04 -15.57 -15.20
CA ILE A 134 -4.09 -15.36 -16.29
C ILE A 134 -4.42 -16.34 -17.41
N LEU A 135 -4.72 -15.81 -18.59
CA LEU A 135 -4.99 -16.59 -19.79
C LEU A 135 -3.82 -16.42 -20.79
N ALA A 136 -3.25 -17.53 -21.21
CA ALA A 136 -2.25 -17.54 -22.27
C ALA A 136 -2.94 -17.69 -23.64
N THR A 137 -2.74 -16.73 -24.53
CA THR A 137 -3.38 -16.69 -25.86
C THR A 137 -2.46 -17.16 -26.99
N CYS A 138 -1.19 -17.44 -26.68
CA CYS A 138 -0.20 -17.93 -27.64
C CYS A 138 0.83 -18.85 -26.94
N ASP A 139 1.64 -19.57 -27.71
CA ASP A 139 2.63 -20.51 -27.18
C ASP A 139 3.69 -19.83 -26.32
N GLN A 140 4.12 -18.62 -26.67
CA GLN A 140 5.03 -17.84 -25.85
C GLN A 140 4.37 -17.45 -24.51
N GLY A 141 3.09 -17.07 -24.53
CA GLY A 141 2.29 -16.81 -23.32
C GLY A 141 2.20 -18.03 -22.42
N ARG A 142 2.00 -19.21 -23.00
CA ARG A 142 1.99 -20.48 -22.27
C ARG A 142 3.35 -20.74 -21.60
N THR A 143 4.45 -20.55 -22.31
CA THR A 143 5.81 -20.69 -21.74
C THR A 143 6.05 -19.70 -20.60
N ASN A 144 5.62 -18.45 -20.75
CA ASN A 144 5.73 -17.42 -19.73
C ASN A 144 4.88 -17.73 -18.51
N LEU A 145 3.68 -18.29 -18.72
CA LEU A 145 2.80 -18.72 -17.61
C LEU A 145 3.48 -19.82 -16.78
N TYR A 146 4.11 -20.81 -17.40
CA TYR A 146 4.86 -21.84 -16.68
C TYR A 146 6.02 -21.24 -15.89
N LYS A 147 6.76 -20.27 -16.44
CA LYS A 147 7.83 -19.56 -15.71
C LYS A 147 7.27 -18.81 -14.50
N LEU A 148 6.15 -18.09 -14.64
CA LEU A 148 5.49 -17.39 -13.54
C LEU A 148 5.04 -18.35 -12.45
N ILE A 149 4.43 -19.48 -12.80
CA ILE A 149 4.01 -20.52 -11.84
C ILE A 149 5.23 -21.08 -11.11
N SER A 150 6.31 -21.38 -11.82
CA SER A 150 7.54 -21.86 -11.21
C SER A 150 8.15 -20.84 -10.25
N LEU A 151 8.23 -19.57 -10.62
CA LEU A 151 8.69 -18.49 -9.75
C LEU A 151 7.80 -18.34 -8.50
N ALA A 152 6.48 -18.44 -8.67
CA ALA A 152 5.53 -18.34 -7.57
C ALA A 152 5.73 -19.43 -6.50
N HIS A 153 6.12 -20.64 -6.94
CA HIS A 153 6.31 -21.78 -6.03
C HIS A 153 7.75 -21.86 -5.49
N ILE A 154 8.75 -21.57 -6.31
CA ILE A 154 10.16 -21.74 -5.91
C ILE A 154 10.65 -20.52 -5.13
N LYS A 155 10.34 -19.30 -5.58
CA LYS A 155 10.93 -18.09 -5.04
C LYS A 155 10.01 -17.33 -4.08
N TYR A 156 8.71 -17.26 -4.39
CA TYR A 156 7.78 -16.37 -3.69
C TYR A 156 6.70 -17.11 -2.88
N TYR A 157 6.85 -18.40 -2.66
CA TYR A 157 5.88 -19.18 -1.88
C TYR A 157 5.88 -18.78 -0.41
N HIS A 158 4.71 -18.46 0.11
CA HIS A 158 4.45 -18.32 1.53
C HIS A 158 2.98 -18.63 1.81
N ARG A 159 2.70 -19.80 2.41
CA ARG A 159 1.35 -20.37 2.61
C ARG A 159 0.57 -20.61 1.32
N ARG A 160 0.82 -19.84 0.28
CA ARG A 160 0.28 -19.94 -1.09
C ARG A 160 1.31 -19.39 -2.08
N PRO A 161 1.26 -19.80 -3.36
CA PRO A 161 2.11 -19.24 -4.38
C PRO A 161 1.74 -17.76 -4.61
N ARG A 162 2.76 -16.93 -4.83
CA ARG A 162 2.64 -15.47 -5.01
C ARG A 162 3.44 -15.04 -6.21
N ILE A 163 2.97 -14.00 -6.90
CA ILE A 163 3.69 -13.41 -8.02
C ILE A 163 3.73 -11.90 -7.78
N PRO A 164 4.92 -11.28 -7.62
CA PRO A 164 5.05 -9.84 -7.59
C PRO A 164 4.54 -9.22 -8.90
N LYS A 165 3.89 -8.07 -8.81
CA LYS A 165 3.40 -7.33 -9.99
C LYS A 165 4.53 -7.04 -10.99
N SER A 166 5.73 -6.76 -10.51
CA SER A 166 6.93 -6.54 -11.34
C SER A 166 7.30 -7.74 -12.20
N GLU A 167 7.31 -8.95 -11.62
CA GLU A 167 7.57 -10.17 -12.37
C GLU A 167 6.44 -10.45 -13.37
N PHE A 168 5.20 -10.22 -12.96
CA PHE A 168 4.07 -10.36 -13.86
C PHE A 168 4.19 -9.43 -15.09
N ILE A 169 4.53 -8.14 -14.89
CA ILE A 169 4.73 -7.17 -15.96
C ILE A 169 5.89 -7.58 -16.87
N ARG A 170 7.00 -8.08 -16.31
CA ARG A 170 8.16 -8.54 -17.05
C ARG A 170 7.82 -9.66 -18.06
N TYR A 171 6.97 -10.60 -17.65
CA TYR A 171 6.55 -11.70 -18.53
C TYR A 171 5.35 -11.36 -19.41
N ARG A 172 4.62 -10.27 -19.11
CA ARG A 172 3.51 -9.76 -19.92
C ARG A 172 3.97 -9.17 -21.25
N ALA A 173 5.18 -8.59 -21.33
CA ALA A 173 5.68 -7.86 -22.50
C ALA A 173 5.78 -8.69 -23.77
N VAL A 174 5.62 -10.03 -23.71
CA VAL A 174 5.76 -10.97 -24.82
C VAL A 174 4.45 -11.68 -25.18
N SER A 175 3.35 -11.42 -24.47
CA SER A 175 2.05 -12.08 -24.71
C SER A 175 0.88 -11.26 -24.18
N TYR A 176 -0.21 -11.24 -24.94
CA TYR A 176 -1.47 -10.64 -24.49
C TYR A 176 -2.04 -11.48 -23.35
N THR A 177 -1.97 -10.96 -22.15
CA THR A 177 -2.60 -11.55 -20.97
C THR A 177 -3.71 -10.61 -20.54
N HIS A 178 -4.93 -11.08 -20.52
CA HIS A 178 -6.04 -10.35 -19.88
C HIS A 178 -5.99 -10.57 -18.38
N LEU A 179 -5.94 -9.48 -17.64
CA LEU A 179 -6.01 -9.46 -16.19
C LEU A 179 -7.41 -8.94 -15.84
N THR A 180 -8.28 -9.82 -15.36
CA THR A 180 -9.50 -9.39 -14.70
C THR A 180 -9.18 -9.28 -13.21
N LEU A 181 -9.10 -8.05 -12.70
CA LEU A 181 -9.15 -7.81 -11.27
C LEU A 181 -10.61 -7.94 -10.84
N PRO A 182 -10.93 -8.66 -9.75
CA PRO A 182 -12.26 -8.59 -9.19
C PRO A 182 -12.53 -7.16 -8.76
N THR A 183 -13.65 -6.63 -9.23
CA THR A 183 -14.24 -5.33 -8.83
C THR A 183 -14.68 -5.36 -7.38
#